data_7fc08cd8090cde161a1f2f151ce53946
#
_entry.id   7fc08cd8090cde161a1f2f151ce53946
#
_cell.length_a   1.000
_cell.length_b   1.000
_cell.length_c   1.000
_cell.angle_alpha   90.00
_cell.angle_beta   90.00
_cell.angle_gamma   90.00
#
_symmetry.space_group_name_H-M   'P 1'
#
loop_
_entity.id
_entity.type
_entity.pdbx_description
1 polymer ?
#
loop_
_entity_poly.entity_id
_entity_poly.type
_entity_poly.pdbx_seq_one_letter_code
_entity_poly.pdbx_strand_id
1 'polypeptide(L)'
;MSFDLFRLMLKIFLIIIPLFIILEYVQRKGFLDWLGGKLGRFFGFLHFKKNSIFPLLAGLCFGISYGAGVLLDEARQGRLEGKQTFLVAAYLGICHAVFEDTLLFVAIGASGLLLVIPRLIAASIVVYLLGFLPDRLYGKTRG
;
A
#
# COMPACT_ATOMS: atom_id res chain seq x y z
N MET A 1 -8.03 -28.60 -20.57
CA MET A 1 -7.41 -27.26 -20.48
C MET A 1 -8.41 -26.17 -20.06
N SER A 2 -9.55 -26.03 -20.71
CA SER A 2 -10.56 -25.01 -20.34
C SER A 2 -11.22 -25.24 -18.97
N PHE A 3 -11.40 -26.50 -18.55
CA PHE A 3 -12.00 -26.87 -17.26
C PHE A 3 -11.10 -26.52 -16.07
N ASP A 4 -9.79 -26.62 -16.23
CA ASP A 4 -8.83 -26.31 -15.20
C ASP A 4 -8.67 -24.81 -15.01
N LEU A 5 -8.70 -24.05 -16.11
CA LEU A 5 -8.75 -22.61 -16.11
C LEU A 5 -10.02 -22.07 -15.41
N PHE A 6 -11.18 -22.64 -15.73
CA PHE A 6 -12.43 -22.26 -15.09
C PHE A 6 -12.43 -22.55 -13.58
N ARG A 7 -11.93 -23.72 -13.17
CA ARG A 7 -11.75 -24.07 -11.75
C ARG A 7 -10.79 -23.11 -11.04
N LEU A 8 -9.70 -22.73 -11.69
CA LEU A 8 -8.74 -21.79 -11.14
C LEU A 8 -9.38 -20.42 -10.96
N MET A 9 -10.08 -19.91 -11.98
CA MET A 9 -10.81 -18.63 -11.89
C MET A 9 -11.86 -18.65 -10.79
N LEU A 10 -12.61 -19.74 -10.65
CA LEU A 10 -13.61 -19.90 -9.61
C LEU A 10 -12.98 -19.90 -8.21
N LYS A 11 -11.85 -20.59 -8.02
CA LYS A 11 -11.09 -20.56 -6.74
C LYS A 11 -10.60 -19.16 -6.40
N ILE A 12 -10.04 -18.45 -7.38
CA ILE A 12 -9.57 -17.07 -7.20
C ILE A 12 -10.74 -16.16 -6.80
N PHE A 13 -11.85 -16.26 -7.48
CA PHE A 13 -13.07 -15.47 -7.19
C PHE A 13 -13.61 -15.76 -5.79
N LEU A 14 -13.62 -17.03 -5.40
CA LEU A 14 -14.11 -17.48 -4.09
C LEU A 14 -13.23 -17.01 -2.93
N ILE A 15 -11.95 -16.73 -3.19
CA ILE A 15 -11.00 -16.20 -2.22
C ILE A 15 -11.07 -14.65 -2.18
N ILE A 16 -11.13 -14.01 -3.34
CA ILE A 16 -11.09 -12.55 -3.45
C ILE A 16 -12.35 -11.90 -2.86
N ILE A 17 -13.54 -12.44 -3.14
CA ILE A 17 -14.80 -11.83 -2.67
C ILE A 17 -14.87 -11.75 -1.14
N PRO A 18 -14.69 -12.85 -0.36
CA PRO A 18 -14.70 -12.75 1.09
C PRO A 18 -13.55 -11.89 1.62
N LEU A 19 -12.40 -11.89 0.95
CA LEU A 19 -11.26 -11.06 1.32
C LEU A 19 -11.62 -9.57 1.26
N PHE A 20 -12.23 -9.11 0.16
CA PHE A 20 -12.66 -7.71 0.03
C PHE A 20 -13.71 -7.34 1.08
N ILE A 21 -14.65 -8.22 1.37
CA ILE A 21 -15.66 -7.98 2.41
C ILE A 21 -15.01 -7.84 3.78
N ILE A 22 -14.05 -8.71 4.11
CA ILE A 22 -13.31 -8.65 5.38
C ILE A 22 -12.47 -7.37 5.45
N LEU A 23 -11.77 -7.02 4.39
CA LEU A 23 -10.95 -5.80 4.33
C LEU A 23 -11.81 -4.54 4.51
N GLU A 24 -12.96 -4.46 3.86
CA GLU A 24 -13.89 -3.33 4.02
C GLU A 24 -14.44 -3.25 5.45
N TYR A 25 -14.80 -4.39 6.05
CA TYR A 25 -15.26 -4.44 7.44
C TYR A 25 -14.18 -3.97 8.43
N VAL A 26 -12.95 -4.42 8.23
CA VAL A 26 -11.78 -4.06 9.05
C VAL A 26 -11.46 -2.56 8.90
N GLN A 27 -11.58 -2.01 7.69
CA GLN A 27 -11.39 -0.58 7.42
C GLN A 27 -12.37 0.28 8.23
N ARG A 28 -13.64 -0.10 8.27
CA ARG A 28 -14.68 0.64 9.01
C ARG A 28 -14.46 0.68 10.52
N LYS A 29 -13.70 -0.26 11.07
CA LYS A 29 -13.39 -0.35 12.52
C LYS A 29 -12.18 0.48 12.97
N GLY A 30 -11.63 1.37 12.14
CA GLY A 30 -10.45 2.19 12.49
C GLY A 30 -9.14 1.39 12.55
N PHE A 31 -9.08 0.25 11.87
CA PHE A 31 -7.88 -0.59 11.81
C PHE A 31 -6.68 0.16 11.25
N LEU A 32 -6.90 1.04 10.26
CA LEU A 32 -5.83 1.85 9.68
C LEU A 32 -5.23 2.84 10.69
N ASP A 33 -6.06 3.41 11.57
CA ASP A 33 -5.59 4.33 12.61
C ASP A 33 -4.79 3.58 13.68
N TRP A 34 -5.24 2.40 14.07
CA TRP A 34 -4.52 1.53 15.00
C TRP A 34 -3.18 1.07 14.42
N LEU A 35 -3.17 0.65 13.16
CA LEU A 35 -1.98 0.22 12.43
C LEU A 35 -1.00 1.38 12.24
N GLY A 36 -1.52 2.57 11.90
CA GLY A 36 -0.77 3.81 11.79
C GLY A 36 -0.07 4.19 13.10
N GLY A 37 -0.74 4.01 14.23
CA GLY A 37 -0.15 4.22 15.55
C GLY A 37 1.02 3.28 15.85
N LYS A 38 0.88 1.99 15.51
CA LYS A 38 1.95 0.99 15.72
C LYS A 38 3.12 1.13 14.75
N LEU A 39 2.82 1.32 13.46
CA LEU A 39 3.82 1.39 12.40
C LEU A 39 4.35 2.81 12.16
N GLY A 40 3.74 3.82 12.78
CA GLY A 40 4.11 5.22 12.59
C GLY A 40 5.58 5.51 12.91
N ARG A 41 6.15 4.81 13.89
CA ARG A 41 7.57 4.93 14.24
C ARG A 41 8.48 4.37 13.14
N PHE A 42 8.12 3.24 12.55
CA PHE A 42 8.84 2.64 11.44
C PHE A 42 8.77 3.50 10.18
N PHE A 43 7.58 3.99 9.83
CA PHE A 43 7.41 4.88 8.69
C PHE A 43 8.03 6.27 8.90
N GLY A 44 8.09 6.75 10.14
CA GLY A 44 8.82 7.96 10.49
C GLY A 44 10.32 7.85 10.18
N PHE A 45 10.94 6.70 10.41
CA PHE A 45 12.32 6.43 10.01
C PHE A 45 12.52 6.49 8.48
N LEU A 46 11.52 6.15 7.70
CA LEU A 46 11.51 6.23 6.23
C LEU A 46 11.17 7.63 5.68
N HIS A 47 11.24 8.68 6.50
CA HIS A 47 10.94 10.08 6.13
C HIS A 47 9.46 10.37 5.85
N PHE A 48 8.54 9.48 6.22
CA PHE A 48 7.10 9.73 6.11
C PHE A 48 6.60 10.61 7.26
N LYS A 49 5.85 11.66 6.92
CA LYS A 49 5.11 12.48 7.90
C LYS A 49 3.83 11.78 8.34
N LYS A 50 3.27 12.15 9.49
CA LYS A 50 2.04 11.55 10.02
C LYS A 50 0.89 11.52 9.01
N ASN A 51 0.71 12.59 8.26
CA ASN A 51 -0.38 12.70 7.26
C ASN A 51 -0.19 11.76 6.06
N SER A 52 1.04 11.30 5.80
CA SER A 52 1.35 10.37 4.71
C SER A 52 1.07 8.91 5.07
N ILE A 53 0.97 8.59 6.37
CA ILE A 53 0.80 7.22 6.85
C ILE A 53 -0.56 6.67 6.46
N PHE A 54 -1.61 7.47 6.51
CA PHE A 54 -2.96 7.02 6.18
C PHE A 54 -3.09 6.59 4.71
N PRO A 55 -2.77 7.42 3.70
CA PRO A 55 -2.81 6.99 2.29
C PRO A 55 -1.84 5.85 1.98
N LEU A 56 -0.69 5.79 2.67
CA LEU A 56 0.25 4.69 2.54
C LEU A 56 -0.35 3.36 2.99
N LEU A 57 -0.92 3.32 4.18
CA LEU A 57 -1.57 2.12 4.71
C LEU A 57 -2.80 1.73 3.89
N ALA A 58 -3.58 2.71 3.44
CA ALA A 58 -4.72 2.48 2.57
C ALA A 58 -4.29 1.76 1.28
N GLY A 59 -3.21 2.21 0.65
CA GLY A 59 -2.68 1.59 -0.56
C GLY A 59 -2.04 0.22 -0.33
N LEU A 60 -1.38 0.01 0.81
CA LEU A 60 -0.81 -1.28 1.18
C LEU A 60 -1.88 -2.35 1.44
N CYS A 61 -2.98 -1.95 2.09
CA CYS A 61 -4.04 -2.87 2.48
C CYS A 61 -5.05 -3.13 1.35
N PHE A 62 -5.45 -2.08 0.63
CA PHE A 62 -6.58 -2.12 -0.32
C PHE A 62 -6.16 -1.96 -1.78
N GLY A 63 -4.87 -1.92 -2.02
CA GLY A 63 -4.31 -1.80 -3.36
C GLY A 63 -4.11 -0.36 -3.85
N ILE A 64 -3.43 -0.26 -4.98
CA ILE A 64 -2.96 1.00 -5.53
C ILE A 64 -4.10 1.95 -5.93
N SER A 65 -5.21 1.41 -6.45
CA SER A 65 -6.35 2.23 -6.90
C SER A 65 -6.99 3.00 -5.77
N TYR A 66 -7.23 2.34 -4.63
CA TYR A 66 -7.77 2.98 -3.45
C TYR A 66 -6.75 3.91 -2.79
N GLY A 67 -5.51 3.46 -2.62
CA GLY A 67 -4.43 4.26 -2.05
C GLY A 67 -4.12 5.51 -2.86
N ALA A 68 -4.14 5.42 -4.19
CA ALA A 68 -3.96 6.57 -5.07
C ALA A 68 -5.12 7.57 -4.95
N GLY A 69 -6.36 7.10 -4.82
CA GLY A 69 -7.52 7.95 -4.59
C GLY A 69 -7.38 8.76 -3.30
N VAL A 70 -7.07 8.10 -2.20
CA VAL A 70 -6.82 8.75 -0.90
C VAL A 70 -5.62 9.70 -0.97
N LEU A 71 -4.53 9.30 -1.62
CA LEU A 71 -3.33 10.12 -1.78
C LEU A 71 -3.62 11.41 -2.55
N LEU A 72 -4.37 11.31 -3.64
CA LEU A 72 -4.76 12.46 -4.45
C LEU A 72 -5.69 13.40 -3.68
N ASP A 73 -6.62 12.86 -2.91
CA ASP A 73 -7.53 13.67 -2.08
C ASP A 73 -6.77 14.43 -1.00
N GLU A 74 -5.85 13.79 -0.27
CA GLU A 74 -4.98 14.41 0.72
C GLU A 74 -4.07 15.49 0.12
N ALA A 75 -3.52 15.22 -1.08
CA ALA A 75 -2.69 16.17 -1.79
C ALA A 75 -3.48 17.40 -2.28
N ARG A 76 -4.70 17.20 -2.81
CA ARG A 76 -5.58 18.29 -3.27
C ARG A 76 -6.06 19.18 -2.13
N GLN A 77 -6.26 18.61 -0.95
CA GLN A 77 -6.64 19.35 0.26
C GLN A 77 -5.44 20.06 0.91
N GLY A 78 -4.25 20.00 0.30
CA GLY A 78 -3.04 20.65 0.81
C GLY A 78 -2.48 20.01 2.09
N ARG A 79 -2.96 18.85 2.49
CA ARG A 79 -2.50 18.14 3.69
C ARG A 79 -1.19 17.39 3.48
N LEU A 80 -0.82 17.13 2.22
CA LEU A 80 0.43 16.50 1.82
C LEU A 80 1.29 17.42 0.98
N GLU A 81 2.56 17.51 1.35
CA GLU A 81 3.58 18.18 0.55
C GLU A 81 3.96 17.33 -0.68
N GLY A 82 4.43 17.96 -1.75
CA GLY A 82 4.82 17.27 -2.98
C GLY A 82 5.81 16.14 -2.76
N LYS A 83 6.80 16.32 -1.87
CA LYS A 83 7.75 15.27 -1.47
C LYS A 83 7.04 14.08 -0.85
N GLN A 84 6.13 14.31 0.08
CA GLN A 84 5.40 13.25 0.76
C GLN A 84 4.49 12.48 -0.21
N THR A 85 3.81 13.19 -1.09
CA THR A 85 2.99 12.59 -2.15
C THR A 85 3.83 11.68 -3.05
N PHE A 86 5.01 12.14 -3.45
CA PHE A 86 5.93 11.35 -4.28
C PHE A 86 6.46 10.11 -3.54
N LEU A 87 6.89 10.25 -2.29
CA LEU A 87 7.41 9.13 -1.50
C LEU A 87 6.34 8.04 -1.28
N VAL A 88 5.10 8.45 -0.98
CA VAL A 88 3.97 7.51 -0.86
C VAL A 88 3.69 6.83 -2.18
N ALA A 89 3.63 7.58 -3.28
CA ALA A 89 3.41 7.02 -4.62
C ALA A 89 4.50 6.04 -5.02
N ALA A 90 5.78 6.36 -4.75
CA ALA A 90 6.91 5.48 -5.03
C ALA A 90 6.85 4.19 -4.20
N TYR A 91 6.54 4.31 -2.90
CA TYR A 91 6.37 3.15 -2.03
C TYR A 91 5.25 2.24 -2.49
N LEU A 92 4.08 2.82 -2.79
CA LEU A 92 2.92 2.08 -3.29
C LEU A 92 3.17 1.49 -4.68
N GLY A 93 3.94 2.13 -5.53
CA GLY A 93 4.33 1.59 -6.83
C GLY A 93 5.11 0.28 -6.72
N ILE A 94 5.95 0.16 -5.69
CA ILE A 94 6.78 -1.04 -5.43
C ILE A 94 6.00 -2.06 -4.58
N CYS A 95 5.27 -1.57 -3.57
CA CYS A 95 4.65 -2.39 -2.53
C CYS A 95 3.19 -1.99 -2.33
N HIS A 96 2.30 -2.45 -3.21
CA HIS A 96 0.85 -2.28 -3.09
C HIS A 96 0.16 -3.63 -2.94
N ALA A 97 -1.06 -3.62 -2.43
CA ALA A 97 -1.91 -4.81 -2.32
C ALA A 97 -1.21 -6.02 -1.66
N VAL A 98 -0.37 -5.75 -0.64
CA VAL A 98 0.45 -6.81 0.01
C VAL A 98 -0.42 -7.95 0.52
N PHE A 99 -1.57 -7.63 1.10
CA PHE A 99 -2.48 -8.66 1.63
C PHE A 99 -3.17 -9.43 0.51
N GLU A 100 -3.68 -8.75 -0.49
CA GLU A 100 -4.39 -9.36 -1.62
C GLU A 100 -3.47 -10.27 -2.44
N ASP A 101 -2.34 -9.75 -2.88
CA ASP A 101 -1.35 -10.50 -3.65
C ASP A 101 -0.82 -11.71 -2.86
N THR A 102 -0.48 -11.50 -1.59
CA THR A 102 0.07 -12.56 -0.75
C THR A 102 -0.93 -13.69 -0.56
N LEU A 103 -2.19 -13.38 -0.28
CA LEU A 103 -3.23 -14.38 -0.10
C LEU A 103 -3.51 -15.16 -1.40
N LEU A 104 -3.50 -14.45 -2.53
CA LEU A 104 -3.66 -15.08 -3.83
C LEU A 104 -2.54 -16.09 -4.11
N PHE A 105 -1.28 -15.69 -3.90
CA PHE A 105 -0.13 -16.56 -4.15
C PHE A 105 -0.02 -17.70 -3.15
N VAL A 106 -0.37 -17.49 -1.89
CA VAL A 106 -0.44 -18.56 -0.88
C VAL A 106 -1.52 -19.58 -1.23
N ALA A 107 -2.65 -19.14 -1.77
CA ALA A 107 -3.73 -20.04 -2.20
C ALA A 107 -3.32 -21.00 -3.33
N ILE A 108 -2.33 -20.63 -4.14
CA ILE A 108 -1.75 -21.47 -5.18
C ILE A 108 -0.47 -22.19 -4.75
N GLY A 109 -0.10 -22.12 -3.47
CA GLY A 109 0.99 -22.88 -2.87
C GLY A 109 2.33 -22.13 -2.74
N ALA A 110 2.37 -20.83 -2.97
CA ALA A 110 3.58 -20.03 -2.78
C ALA A 110 3.79 -19.66 -1.30
N SER A 111 5.05 -19.45 -0.91
CA SER A 111 5.37 -18.96 0.43
C SER A 111 5.12 -17.45 0.55
N GLY A 112 4.11 -17.06 1.34
CA GLY A 112 3.74 -15.66 1.54
C GLY A 112 4.87 -14.80 2.10
N LEU A 113 5.67 -15.34 3.02
CA LEU A 113 6.81 -14.62 3.61
C LEU A 113 7.90 -14.30 2.58
N LEU A 114 8.18 -15.23 1.67
CA LEU A 114 9.16 -15.02 0.60
C LEU A 114 8.73 -13.97 -0.42
N LEU A 115 7.43 -13.71 -0.53
CA LEU A 115 6.89 -12.68 -1.41
C LEU A 115 6.86 -11.30 -0.75
N VAL A 116 6.45 -11.24 0.51
CA VAL A 116 6.25 -9.97 1.24
C VAL A 116 7.57 -9.35 1.67
N ILE A 117 8.47 -10.13 2.25
CA ILE A 117 9.71 -9.61 2.85
C ILE A 117 10.60 -8.88 1.83
N PRO A 118 10.94 -9.45 0.67
CA PRO A 118 11.76 -8.74 -0.33
C PRO A 118 11.10 -7.47 -0.87
N ARG A 119 9.77 -7.48 -1.03
CA ARG A 119 8.99 -6.32 -1.49
C ARG A 119 9.07 -5.16 -0.50
N LEU A 120 8.83 -5.44 0.79
CA LEU A 120 8.91 -4.44 1.85
C LEU A 120 10.33 -3.88 1.99
N ILE A 121 11.35 -4.73 1.92
CA ILE A 121 12.76 -4.32 2.00
C ILE A 121 13.11 -3.43 0.79
N ALA A 122 12.78 -3.85 -0.42
CA ALA A 122 13.06 -3.09 -1.64
C ALA A 122 12.36 -1.73 -1.62
N ALA A 123 11.07 -1.68 -1.30
CA ALA A 123 10.32 -0.43 -1.18
C ALA A 123 10.91 0.49 -0.12
N SER A 124 11.29 -0.05 1.04
CA SER A 124 11.88 0.71 2.13
C SER A 124 13.25 1.31 1.75
N ILE A 125 14.11 0.53 1.10
CA ILE A 125 15.42 1.00 0.64
C ILE A 125 15.26 2.13 -0.39
N VAL A 126 14.41 1.93 -1.40
CA VAL A 126 14.20 2.93 -2.45
C VAL A 126 13.65 4.23 -1.86
N VAL A 127 12.64 4.16 -1.01
CA VAL A 127 12.04 5.36 -0.42
C VAL A 127 12.98 6.03 0.57
N TYR A 128 13.75 5.28 1.33
CA TYR A 128 14.79 5.83 2.20
C TYR A 128 15.81 6.63 1.40
N LEU A 129 16.32 6.10 0.29
CA LEU A 129 17.25 6.80 -0.59
C LEU A 129 16.60 8.05 -1.23
N LEU A 130 15.35 7.93 -1.69
CA LEU A 130 14.61 9.05 -2.24
C LEU A 130 14.36 10.15 -1.19
N GLY A 131 14.18 9.79 0.07
CA GLY A 131 13.99 10.73 1.17
C GLY A 131 15.16 11.73 1.37
N PHE A 132 16.37 11.37 0.96
CA PHE A 132 17.55 12.25 1.00
C PHE A 132 17.60 13.28 -0.14
N LEU A 133 16.81 13.09 -1.18
CA LEU A 133 16.80 14.03 -2.30
C LEU A 133 16.22 15.39 -1.85
N PRO A 134 16.80 16.50 -2.34
CA PRO A 134 16.35 17.85 -1.98
C PRO A 134 14.92 18.09 -2.46
N ASP A 135 14.15 18.82 -1.66
CA ASP A 135 12.73 19.12 -1.91
C ASP A 135 12.47 19.82 -3.25
N ARG A 136 13.49 20.45 -3.82
CA ARG A 136 13.43 21.15 -5.12
C ARG A 136 13.10 20.22 -6.29
N LEU A 137 13.39 18.92 -6.18
CA LEU A 137 13.13 17.93 -7.23
C LEU A 137 11.67 17.43 -7.27
N TYR A 138 10.94 17.62 -6.18
CA TYR A 138 9.59 17.09 -6.03
C TYR A 138 8.47 18.00 -6.53
N GLY A 139 8.81 19.11 -7.20
CA GLY A 139 7.83 20.06 -7.72
C GLY A 139 7.10 20.83 -6.60
N LYS A 140 6.93 22.13 -6.80
CA LYS A 140 6.05 22.93 -5.96
C LYS A 140 4.62 22.48 -6.24
N THR A 141 4.00 21.74 -5.34
CA THR A 141 2.53 21.61 -5.35
C THR A 141 2.00 23.05 -5.14
N ARG A 142 1.49 23.64 -6.20
CA ARG A 142 0.77 24.91 -6.12
C ARG A 142 -0.47 24.61 -5.27
N GLY A 143 -0.47 25.12 -4.04
CA GLY A 143 -1.68 25.32 -3.28
C GLY A 143 -2.57 26.35 -3.96
#